data_bb8fb0c208e62123772fe3992b007875
#
_entry.id   bb8fb0c208e62123772fe3992b007875
#
_cell.length_a   1.000
_cell.length_b   1.000
_cell.length_c   1.000
_cell.angle_alpha   90.00
_cell.angle_beta   90.00
_cell.angle_gamma   90.00
#
_symmetry.space_group_name_H-M   'P 1'
#
loop_
_entity.id
_entity.type
_entity.pdbx_description
1 polymer ?
#
loop_
_entity_poly.entity_id
_entity_poly.type
_entity_poly.pdbx_seq_one_letter_code
_entity_poly.pdbx_strand_id
1 'polypeptide(L)'
;MRLITDIIQCTGWISALAPVYIRTLYGDDPSFRDAKIVTALFNESIPAPLGARLAEKMHQDGIPKNALKPINGEELTYEALMSYSLKYADGIIECEEGVNKEILESASSLPKLEFLGDNDDVTRVTQFYGSLFE
;
A
#
# COMPACT_ATOMS: atom_id res chain seq x y z
N MET A 1 -28.67 0.32 5.49
CA MET A 1 -27.80 -0.71 4.91
C MET A 1 -26.37 -0.45 5.33
N ARG A 2 -25.69 -1.47 5.79
CA ARG A 2 -24.29 -1.37 6.20
C ARG A 2 -23.39 -1.87 5.08
N LEU A 3 -22.45 -1.03 4.63
CA LEU A 3 -21.46 -1.42 3.64
C LEU A 3 -20.29 -2.09 4.34
N ILE A 4 -19.90 -3.27 3.86
CA ILE A 4 -18.72 -3.99 4.31
C ILE A 4 -17.75 -4.03 3.14
N THR A 5 -16.53 -3.56 3.38
CA THR A 5 -15.47 -3.58 2.38
C THR A 5 -14.60 -4.82 2.60
N ASP A 6 -14.42 -5.65 1.59
CA ASP A 6 -13.59 -6.85 1.66
C ASP A 6 -12.16 -6.59 1.21
N ILE A 7 -12.00 -5.91 0.08
CA ILE A 7 -10.69 -5.58 -0.49
C ILE A 7 -10.61 -4.07 -0.75
N ILE A 8 -9.49 -3.49 -0.36
CA ILE A 8 -9.14 -2.10 -0.68
C ILE A 8 -7.90 -2.15 -1.54
N GLN A 9 -8.04 -1.81 -2.82
CA GLN A 9 -6.90 -1.76 -3.73
C GLN A 9 -6.38 -0.33 -3.81
N CYS A 10 -5.10 -0.14 -3.49
CA CYS A 10 -4.43 1.14 -3.57
C CYS A 10 -3.45 1.10 -4.75
N THR A 11 -3.65 1.99 -5.70
CA THR A 11 -2.93 1.97 -6.99
C THR A 11 -1.86 3.06 -7.05
N GLY A 12 -0.60 2.66 -7.20
CA GLY A 12 0.52 3.55 -7.42
C GLY A 12 0.90 4.43 -6.22
N TRP A 13 1.84 5.35 -6.46
CA TRP A 13 2.39 6.19 -5.39
C TRP A 13 1.41 7.24 -4.86
N ILE A 14 0.44 7.67 -5.68
CA ILE A 14 -0.53 8.69 -5.29
C ILE A 14 -1.37 8.23 -4.11
N SER A 15 -1.68 6.93 -4.04
CA SER A 15 -2.47 6.35 -2.96
C SER A 15 -1.61 5.66 -1.88
N ALA A 16 -0.29 5.91 -1.88
CA ALA A 16 0.64 5.22 -0.99
C ALA A 16 0.34 5.42 0.50
N LEU A 17 -0.20 6.57 0.88
CA LEU A 17 -0.52 6.84 2.29
C LEU A 17 -1.86 6.27 2.74
N ALA A 18 -2.72 5.86 1.81
CA ALA A 18 -4.04 5.31 2.15
C ALA A 18 -3.94 4.09 3.08
N PRO A 19 -3.09 3.09 2.83
CA PRO A 19 -2.95 1.97 3.76
C PRO A 19 -2.58 2.40 5.18
N VAL A 20 -1.69 3.38 5.30
CA VAL A 20 -1.26 3.91 6.60
C VAL A 20 -2.44 4.53 7.35
N TYR A 21 -3.19 5.41 6.70
CA TYR A 21 -4.35 6.07 7.30
C TYR A 21 -5.44 5.08 7.68
N ILE A 22 -5.73 4.13 6.81
CA ILE A 22 -6.78 3.14 7.06
C ILE A 22 -6.43 2.29 8.29
N ARG A 23 -5.20 1.81 8.39
CA ARG A 23 -4.80 0.94 9.51
C ARG A 23 -4.61 1.68 10.83
N THR A 24 -4.15 2.93 10.79
CA THR A 24 -3.88 3.68 12.02
C THR A 24 -5.09 4.45 12.55
N LEU A 25 -5.92 5.02 11.66
CA LEU A 25 -7.06 5.85 12.07
C LEU A 25 -8.39 5.12 11.97
N TYR A 26 -8.53 4.16 11.05
CA TYR A 26 -9.79 3.48 10.76
C TYR A 26 -9.71 1.97 10.94
N GLY A 27 -8.66 1.48 11.59
CA GLY A 27 -8.44 0.04 11.78
C GLY A 27 -9.57 -0.67 12.54
N ASP A 28 -10.24 0.04 13.44
CA ASP A 28 -11.34 -0.50 14.23
C ASP A 28 -12.72 -0.17 13.63
N ASP A 29 -12.75 0.59 12.54
CA ASP A 29 -14.02 0.92 11.88
C ASP A 29 -14.63 -0.34 11.28
N PRO A 30 -15.90 -0.66 11.58
CA PRO A 30 -16.53 -1.87 11.04
C PRO A 30 -16.51 -1.98 9.52
N SER A 31 -16.44 -0.86 8.80
CA SER A 31 -16.34 -0.86 7.34
C SER A 31 -14.99 -1.33 6.82
N PHE A 32 -13.92 -1.18 7.62
CA PHE A 32 -12.54 -1.44 7.19
C PHE A 32 -11.81 -2.49 8.03
N ARG A 33 -12.31 -2.80 9.21
CA ARG A 33 -11.62 -3.66 10.19
C ARG A 33 -11.15 -4.99 9.59
N ASP A 34 -12.00 -5.63 8.82
CA ASP A 34 -11.74 -6.96 8.26
C ASP A 34 -11.30 -6.90 6.79
N ALA A 35 -11.17 -5.70 6.23
CA ALA A 35 -10.74 -5.54 4.83
C ALA A 35 -9.26 -5.86 4.67
N LYS A 36 -8.91 -6.43 3.52
CA LYS A 36 -7.51 -6.63 3.13
C LYS A 36 -7.08 -5.51 2.21
N ILE A 37 -5.90 -4.96 2.46
CA ILE A 37 -5.33 -3.89 1.66
C ILE A 37 -4.36 -4.51 0.67
N VAL A 38 -4.59 -4.25 -0.62
CA VAL A 38 -3.74 -4.72 -1.71
C VAL A 38 -3.16 -3.52 -2.44
N THR A 39 -1.84 -3.45 -2.53
CA THR A 39 -1.17 -2.38 -3.26
C THR A 39 -0.84 -2.87 -4.68
N ALA A 40 -1.29 -2.11 -5.67
CA ALA A 40 -0.99 -2.37 -7.08
C ALA A 40 0.25 -1.57 -7.47
N LEU A 41 1.31 -2.27 -7.88
CA LEU A 41 2.60 -1.67 -8.21
C LEU A 41 2.79 -1.54 -9.72
N PHE A 42 3.33 -0.41 -10.12
CA PHE A 42 3.65 -0.08 -11.51
C PHE A 42 5.13 0.23 -11.67
N ASN A 43 5.61 0.21 -12.89
CA ASN A 43 6.95 0.68 -13.22
C ASN A 43 6.93 2.21 -13.30
N GLU A 44 7.02 2.85 -12.15
CA GLU A 44 6.87 4.30 -12.01
C GLU A 44 7.86 4.86 -11.00
N SER A 45 7.89 6.18 -10.92
CA SER A 45 8.67 6.92 -9.93
C SER A 45 7.97 8.26 -9.65
N ILE A 46 8.37 8.94 -8.59
CA ILE A 46 7.88 10.30 -8.32
C ILE A 46 8.83 11.33 -8.95
N PRO A 47 8.29 12.49 -9.39
CA PRO A 47 9.12 13.52 -10.05
C PRO A 47 10.21 14.10 -9.15
N ALA A 48 9.97 14.15 -7.82
CA ALA A 48 10.90 14.66 -6.83
C ALA A 48 10.57 14.04 -5.48
N PRO A 49 11.53 13.94 -4.55
CA PRO A 49 11.26 13.44 -3.21
C PRO A 49 10.19 14.28 -2.51
N LEU A 50 9.36 13.63 -1.69
CA LEU A 50 8.38 14.33 -0.86
C LEU A 50 9.10 15.06 0.28
N GLY A 51 8.61 16.25 0.63
CA GLY A 51 9.25 17.10 1.62
C GLY A 51 9.34 16.47 3.01
N ALA A 52 10.34 16.89 3.78
CA ALA A 52 10.64 16.37 5.11
C ALA A 52 9.54 16.64 6.16
N ARG A 53 8.57 17.49 5.83
CA ARG A 53 7.48 17.82 6.75
C ARG A 53 6.26 16.91 6.61
N LEU A 54 6.33 15.88 5.78
CA LEU A 54 5.20 14.98 5.57
C LEU A 54 4.75 14.31 6.88
N ALA A 55 5.68 13.79 7.67
CA ALA A 55 5.36 13.15 8.94
C ALA A 55 4.66 14.10 9.91
N GLU A 56 5.11 15.35 9.97
CA GLU A 56 4.47 16.37 10.79
C GLU A 56 3.02 16.61 10.38
N LYS A 57 2.76 16.69 9.08
CA LYS A 57 1.40 16.86 8.55
C LYS A 57 0.52 15.65 8.85
N MET A 58 1.05 14.46 8.71
CA MET A 58 0.33 13.22 9.03
C MET A 58 -0.01 13.16 10.52
N HIS A 59 0.91 13.59 11.38
CA HIS A 59 0.64 13.65 12.81
C HIS A 59 -0.48 14.64 13.15
N GLN A 60 -0.56 15.76 12.45
CA GLN A 60 -1.66 16.70 12.58
C GLN A 60 -3.01 16.08 12.22
N ASP A 61 -3.02 15.14 11.29
CA ASP A 61 -4.22 14.38 10.90
C ASP A 61 -4.60 13.28 11.91
N GLY A 62 -3.74 13.03 12.90
CA GLY A 62 -4.00 12.04 13.94
C GLY A 62 -3.16 10.79 13.90
N ILE A 63 -2.23 10.66 12.96
CA ILE A 63 -1.34 9.50 12.90
C ILE A 63 -0.38 9.53 14.10
N PRO A 64 -0.27 8.42 14.89
CA PRO A 64 0.61 8.39 16.05
C PRO A 64 2.08 8.58 15.68
N LYS A 65 2.84 9.25 16.54
CA LYS A 65 4.26 9.51 16.31
C LYS A 65 5.09 8.24 16.13
N ASN A 66 4.76 7.18 16.85
CA ASN A 66 5.48 5.92 16.72
C ASN A 66 5.33 5.28 15.34
N ALA A 67 4.19 5.49 14.67
CA ALA A 67 3.96 5.02 13.31
C ALA A 67 4.73 5.86 12.28
N LEU A 68 5.14 7.07 12.63
CA LEU A 68 5.83 8.00 11.74
C LEU A 68 7.36 7.95 11.86
N LYS A 69 7.89 7.22 12.81
CA LYS A 69 9.35 7.13 13.02
C LYS A 69 10.15 6.83 11.75
N PRO A 70 9.71 5.87 10.89
CA PRO A 70 10.48 5.54 9.69
C PRO A 70 10.62 6.67 8.69
N ILE A 71 9.74 7.67 8.74
CA ILE A 71 9.69 8.77 7.76
C ILE A 71 9.90 10.13 8.38
N ASN A 72 10.14 10.20 9.69
CA ASN A 72 10.20 11.46 10.41
C ASN A 72 11.46 12.26 10.06
N GLY A 73 11.26 13.50 9.61
CA GLY A 73 12.34 14.44 9.36
C GLY A 73 13.14 14.19 8.08
N GLU A 74 12.71 13.26 7.23
CA GLU A 74 13.41 12.92 6.01
C GLU A 74 12.58 13.20 4.76
N GLU A 75 13.28 13.57 3.68
CA GLU A 75 12.66 13.61 2.37
C GLU A 75 12.44 12.17 1.89
N LEU A 76 11.25 11.90 1.35
CA LEU A 76 10.89 10.57 0.91
C LEU A 76 11.07 10.39 -0.60
N THR A 77 11.97 9.49 -0.97
CA THR A 77 12.07 8.99 -2.33
C THR A 77 10.88 8.07 -2.63
N TYR A 78 10.68 7.73 -3.90
CA TYR A 78 9.65 6.76 -4.29
C TYR A 78 9.82 5.44 -3.54
N GLU A 79 11.05 4.93 -3.48
CA GLU A 79 11.36 3.67 -2.80
C GLU A 79 11.03 3.73 -1.30
N ALA A 80 11.41 4.81 -0.65
CA ALA A 80 11.15 4.97 0.78
C ALA A 80 9.65 5.09 1.07
N LEU A 81 8.92 5.86 0.25
CA LEU A 81 7.47 6.02 0.38
C LEU A 81 6.74 4.70 0.22
N MET A 82 7.04 3.97 -0.87
CA MET A 82 6.37 2.70 -1.15
C MET A 82 6.74 1.63 -0.13
N SER A 83 8.00 1.54 0.28
CA SER A 83 8.43 0.59 1.32
C SER A 83 7.73 0.85 2.66
N TYR A 84 7.54 2.12 3.01
CA TYR A 84 6.78 2.49 4.20
C TYR A 84 5.31 2.07 4.08
N SER A 85 4.69 2.38 2.94
CA SER A 85 3.28 2.05 2.66
C SER A 85 3.03 0.54 2.74
N LEU A 86 3.92 -0.26 2.17
CA LEU A 86 3.74 -1.71 2.10
C LEU A 86 3.74 -2.39 3.47
N LYS A 87 4.26 -1.75 4.51
CA LYS A 87 4.17 -2.29 5.88
C LYS A 87 2.72 -2.41 6.36
N TYR A 88 1.81 -1.66 5.77
CA TYR A 88 0.39 -1.64 6.13
C TYR A 88 -0.48 -2.40 5.13
N ALA A 89 0.11 -2.99 4.09
CA ALA A 89 -0.61 -3.76 3.10
C ALA A 89 -0.65 -5.25 3.48
N ASP A 90 -1.65 -5.96 2.97
CA ASP A 90 -1.80 -7.40 3.15
C ASP A 90 -1.31 -8.20 1.94
N GLY A 91 -1.17 -7.55 0.80
CA GLY A 91 -0.67 -8.19 -0.41
C GLY A 91 -0.31 -7.17 -1.47
N ILE A 92 0.33 -7.63 -2.54
CA ILE A 92 0.72 -6.78 -3.65
C ILE A 92 0.36 -7.44 -4.99
N ILE A 93 0.04 -6.59 -5.97
CA ILE A 93 -0.12 -6.99 -7.36
C ILE A 93 0.91 -6.23 -8.19
N GLU A 94 1.72 -6.93 -8.97
CA GLU A 94 2.57 -6.29 -9.96
C GLU A 94 1.78 -6.10 -11.25
N CYS A 95 1.48 -4.85 -11.58
CA CYS A 95 0.64 -4.51 -12.74
C CYS A 95 1.44 -4.31 -14.01
N GLU A 96 2.76 -4.16 -13.91
CA GLU A 96 3.66 -3.98 -15.05
C GLU A 96 4.98 -4.71 -14.80
N GLU A 97 5.67 -5.04 -15.88
CA GLU A 97 7.06 -5.51 -15.78
C GLU A 97 7.97 -4.34 -15.37
N GLY A 98 9.09 -4.65 -14.76
CA GLY A 98 10.09 -3.65 -14.38
C GLY A 98 9.77 -2.90 -13.10
N VAL A 99 8.87 -3.40 -12.26
CA VAL A 99 8.64 -2.84 -10.94
C VAL A 99 9.94 -2.81 -10.15
N ASN A 100 10.16 -1.74 -9.40
CA ASN A 100 11.37 -1.50 -8.63
C ASN A 100 11.69 -2.68 -7.69
N LYS A 101 12.87 -3.26 -7.85
CA LYS A 101 13.29 -4.45 -7.09
C LYS A 101 13.43 -4.18 -5.59
N GLU A 102 13.86 -2.99 -5.22
CA GLU A 102 14.02 -2.61 -3.81
C GLU A 102 12.68 -2.65 -3.09
N ILE A 103 11.61 -2.18 -3.77
CA ILE A 103 10.24 -2.24 -3.23
C ILE A 103 9.80 -3.70 -3.09
N LEU A 104 10.07 -4.53 -4.08
CA LEU A 104 9.70 -5.95 -4.05
C LEU A 104 10.44 -6.70 -2.94
N GLU A 105 11.70 -6.37 -2.69
CA GLU A 105 12.46 -6.93 -1.58
C GLU A 105 11.88 -6.53 -0.23
N SER A 106 11.47 -5.27 -0.10
CA SER A 106 10.82 -4.78 1.12
C SER A 106 9.52 -5.51 1.40
N ALA A 107 8.85 -5.98 0.37
CA ALA A 107 7.55 -6.66 0.47
C ALA A 107 7.66 -8.18 0.39
N SER A 108 8.85 -8.75 0.56
CA SER A 108 9.08 -10.19 0.35
C SER A 108 8.26 -11.08 1.29
N SER A 109 7.80 -10.56 2.41
CA SER A 109 6.95 -11.30 3.36
C SER A 109 5.46 -11.26 2.99
N LEU A 110 5.07 -10.46 1.99
CA LEU A 110 3.68 -10.30 1.60
C LEU A 110 3.32 -11.23 0.43
N PRO A 111 2.07 -11.73 0.38
CA PRO A 111 1.57 -12.41 -0.81
C PRO A 111 1.65 -11.52 -2.05
N LYS A 112 1.96 -12.12 -3.19
CA LYS A 112 2.26 -11.39 -4.40
C LYS A 112 1.63 -12.02 -5.64
N LEU A 113 1.04 -11.21 -6.52
CA LEU A 113 0.57 -11.60 -7.83
C LEU A 113 1.40 -10.90 -8.90
N GLU A 114 2.12 -11.68 -9.71
CA GLU A 114 2.95 -11.15 -10.78
C GLU A 114 2.12 -10.80 -12.03
N PHE A 115 2.60 -9.78 -12.76
CA PHE A 115 2.00 -9.35 -14.01
C PHE A 115 2.14 -10.44 -15.10
N LEU A 116 1.08 -10.64 -15.88
CA LEU A 116 1.02 -11.68 -16.90
C LEU A 116 0.87 -11.18 -18.33
N GLY A 117 1.02 -9.89 -18.56
CA GLY A 117 0.81 -9.28 -19.87
C GLY A 117 -0.61 -8.79 -20.08
N ASP A 118 -0.94 -8.49 -21.35
CA ASP A 118 -2.19 -7.80 -21.70
C ASP A 118 -3.46 -8.66 -21.51
N ASN A 119 -3.30 -9.92 -21.21
CA ASN A 119 -4.42 -10.83 -20.97
C ASN A 119 -4.64 -11.01 -19.47
N ASP A 120 -4.76 -9.91 -18.76
CA ASP A 120 -5.04 -9.95 -17.34
C ASP A 120 -6.27 -10.81 -17.08
N ASP A 121 -6.02 -11.95 -16.51
CA ASP A 121 -7.07 -12.86 -16.16
C ASP A 121 -7.73 -12.39 -14.86
N VAL A 122 -8.92 -11.82 -14.99
CA VAL A 122 -9.75 -11.40 -13.84
C VAL A 122 -9.89 -12.56 -12.85
N THR A 123 -9.93 -13.79 -13.33
CA THR A 123 -10.03 -14.98 -12.50
C THR A 123 -8.82 -15.09 -11.55
N ARG A 124 -7.61 -14.81 -12.03
CA ARG A 124 -6.41 -14.86 -11.20
C ARG A 124 -6.41 -13.79 -10.13
N VAL A 125 -6.82 -12.59 -10.47
CA VAL A 125 -6.94 -11.49 -9.50
C VAL A 125 -7.95 -11.86 -8.41
N THR A 126 -9.10 -12.41 -8.82
CA THR A 126 -10.15 -12.84 -7.90
C THR A 126 -9.64 -13.96 -6.97
N GLN A 127 -8.93 -14.94 -7.53
CA GLN A 127 -8.35 -16.02 -6.73
C GLN A 127 -7.30 -15.50 -5.75
N PHE A 128 -6.47 -14.55 -6.18
CA PHE A 128 -5.49 -13.92 -5.31
C PHE A 128 -6.17 -13.19 -4.15
N TYR A 129 -7.20 -12.41 -4.42
CA TYR A 129 -7.94 -11.71 -3.37
C TYR A 129 -8.55 -12.72 -2.38
N GLY A 130 -9.14 -13.79 -2.88
CA GLY A 130 -9.71 -14.84 -2.03
C GLY A 130 -8.67 -15.50 -1.12
N SER A 131 -7.45 -15.70 -1.63
CA SER A 131 -6.38 -16.32 -0.86
C SER A 131 -5.95 -15.50 0.36
N LEU A 132 -6.18 -14.20 0.36
CA LEU A 132 -5.83 -13.34 1.48
C LEU A 132 -6.72 -13.57 2.72
N PHE A 133 -7.85 -14.23 2.53
CA PHE A 133 -8.80 -14.54 3.60
C PHE A 133 -8.68 -15.97 4.14
N GLU A 134 -7.79 -16.75 3.58
CA GLU A 134 -7.55 -18.13 4.01
C GLU A 134 -6.63 -18.23 5.24
#